data_eec5e1d0726536458f082cf0e2bd6d05
#
_entry.id   eec5e1d0726536458f082cf0e2bd6d05
#
_cell.length_a   1.000
_cell.length_b   1.000
_cell.length_c   1.000
_cell.angle_alpha   90.00
_cell.angle_beta   90.00
_cell.angle_gamma   90.00
#
_symmetry.space_group_name_H-M   'P 1'
#
loop_
_entity.id
_entity.type
_entity.pdbx_description
1 polymer ?
#
loop_
_entity_poly.entity_id
_entity_poly.type
_entity_poly.pdbx_seq_one_letter_code
_entity_poly.pdbx_strand_id
1 'polypeptide(L)'
;MARDLTQLELLTELEPVAAQNVNRHLSMAKEWHPHDYVPWDDGHNFAALGGVDWDPSQSKLGEVAKAAMITNLLTEDNLPSYHREIAENFSQDGAWGTWVGR
;
A
#
# COMPACT_ATOMS: atom_id res chain seq x y z
N MET A 1 -2.01 -3.09 -40.95
CA MET A 1 -0.99 -2.78 -39.97
C MET A 1 -1.66 -2.38 -38.67
N ALA A 2 -1.34 -3.07 -37.58
CA ALA A 2 -1.89 -2.71 -36.29
C ALA A 2 -1.27 -1.39 -35.80
N ARG A 3 -2.07 -0.53 -35.18
CA ARG A 3 -1.62 0.66 -34.51
C ARG A 3 -1.57 0.44 -33.00
N ASP A 4 -0.77 1.21 -32.33
CA ASP A 4 -0.76 1.18 -30.87
C ASP A 4 -2.06 1.78 -30.33
N LEU A 5 -2.57 1.17 -29.25
CA LEU A 5 -3.75 1.69 -28.55
C LEU A 5 -3.37 2.95 -27.78
N THR A 6 -4.29 3.91 -27.76
CA THR A 6 -4.15 5.03 -26.83
C THR A 6 -4.38 4.54 -25.39
N GLN A 7 -3.96 5.34 -24.42
CA GLN A 7 -4.18 5.01 -23.01
C GLN A 7 -5.67 4.79 -22.70
N LEU A 8 -6.53 5.67 -23.22
CA LEU A 8 -7.97 5.55 -23.03
C LEU A 8 -8.54 4.27 -23.66
N GLU A 9 -8.11 3.94 -24.86
CA GLU A 9 -8.54 2.73 -25.56
C GLU A 9 -8.11 1.47 -24.78
N LEU A 10 -6.88 1.46 -24.27
CA LEU A 10 -6.37 0.35 -23.48
C LEU A 10 -7.17 0.18 -22.20
N LEU A 11 -7.43 1.26 -21.47
CA LEU A 11 -8.23 1.20 -20.24
C LEU A 11 -9.66 0.71 -20.54
N THR A 12 -10.24 1.15 -21.64
CA THR A 12 -11.58 0.72 -22.05
C THR A 12 -11.61 -0.77 -22.39
N GLU A 13 -10.60 -1.25 -23.09
CA GLU A 13 -10.52 -2.66 -23.48
C GLU A 13 -10.30 -3.57 -22.27
N LEU A 14 -9.53 -3.11 -21.27
CA LEU A 14 -9.23 -3.88 -20.07
C LEU A 14 -10.27 -3.72 -18.95
N GLU A 15 -11.23 -2.81 -19.10
CA GLU A 15 -12.27 -2.56 -18.10
C GLU A 15 -12.98 -3.85 -17.61
N PRO A 16 -13.40 -4.79 -18.50
CA PRO A 16 -14.05 -6.02 -18.04
C PRO A 16 -13.14 -6.87 -17.17
N VAL A 17 -11.84 -6.92 -17.44
CA VAL A 17 -10.87 -7.66 -16.62
C VAL A 17 -10.72 -6.99 -15.25
N ALA A 18 -10.62 -5.67 -15.22
CA ALA A 18 -10.57 -4.91 -13.97
C ALA A 18 -11.83 -5.15 -13.14
N ALA A 19 -13.01 -5.15 -13.78
CA ALA A 19 -14.28 -5.42 -13.10
C ALA A 19 -14.31 -6.81 -12.48
N GLN A 20 -13.86 -7.83 -13.19
CA GLN A 20 -13.79 -9.20 -12.67
C GLN A 20 -12.89 -9.28 -11.45
N ASN A 21 -11.71 -8.66 -11.50
CA ASN A 21 -10.76 -8.69 -10.41
C ASN A 21 -11.26 -7.92 -9.19
N VAL A 22 -11.89 -6.76 -9.39
CA VAL A 22 -12.50 -5.99 -8.30
C VAL A 22 -13.62 -6.79 -7.64
N ASN A 23 -14.52 -7.39 -8.44
CA ASN A 23 -15.63 -8.18 -7.92
C ASN A 23 -15.14 -9.39 -7.13
N ARG A 24 -14.12 -10.08 -7.63
CA ARG A 24 -13.51 -11.20 -6.91
C ARG A 24 -12.93 -10.75 -5.57
N HIS A 25 -12.19 -9.63 -5.57
CA HIS A 25 -11.63 -9.08 -4.35
C HIS A 25 -12.73 -8.76 -3.34
N LEU A 26 -13.77 -8.04 -3.76
CA LEU A 26 -14.87 -7.66 -2.88
C LEU A 26 -15.63 -8.86 -2.30
N SER A 27 -15.73 -9.96 -3.06
CA SER A 27 -16.38 -11.17 -2.59
C SER A 27 -15.58 -11.96 -1.55
N MET A 28 -14.25 -11.75 -1.53
CA MET A 28 -13.33 -12.49 -0.66
C MET A 28 -12.74 -11.64 0.45
N ALA A 29 -12.77 -10.32 0.30
CA ALA A 29 -12.15 -9.40 1.25
C ALA A 29 -12.84 -9.48 2.61
N LYS A 30 -12.02 -9.51 3.65
CA LYS A 30 -12.47 -9.44 5.04
C LYS A 30 -11.83 -8.23 5.67
N GLU A 31 -12.57 -7.56 6.53
CA GLU A 31 -12.00 -6.48 7.32
C GLU A 31 -10.87 -7.01 8.21
N TRP A 32 -9.77 -6.30 8.23
CA TRP A 32 -8.65 -6.61 9.10
C TRP A 32 -7.96 -5.31 9.51
N HIS A 33 -7.26 -5.37 10.62
CA HIS A 33 -6.50 -4.23 11.13
C HIS A 33 -5.10 -4.67 11.51
N PRO A 34 -4.13 -3.76 11.51
CA PRO A 34 -2.75 -4.10 11.91
C PRO A 34 -2.67 -4.77 13.28
N HIS A 35 -3.55 -4.39 14.23
CA HIS A 35 -3.56 -4.99 15.56
C HIS A 35 -4.00 -6.45 15.57
N ASP A 36 -4.58 -6.96 14.49
CA ASP A 36 -4.92 -8.39 14.37
C ASP A 36 -3.66 -9.24 14.18
N TYR A 37 -2.56 -8.64 13.74
CA TYR A 37 -1.33 -9.34 13.38
C TYR A 37 -0.11 -8.86 14.15
N VAL A 38 -0.05 -7.58 14.49
CA VAL A 38 1.10 -6.99 15.19
C VAL A 38 0.93 -7.19 16.69
N PRO A 39 1.90 -7.82 17.38
CA PRO A 39 1.83 -8.04 18.83
C PRO A 39 2.20 -6.75 19.58
N TRP A 40 1.33 -5.76 19.53
CA TRP A 40 1.56 -4.47 20.19
C TRP A 40 1.87 -4.59 21.69
N ASP A 41 1.25 -5.58 22.36
CA ASP A 41 1.45 -5.80 23.78
C ASP A 41 2.87 -6.22 24.15
N ASP A 42 3.64 -6.70 23.16
CA ASP A 42 5.06 -7.02 23.35
C ASP A 42 5.95 -5.78 23.33
N GLY A 43 5.40 -4.62 22.91
CA GLY A 43 6.14 -3.36 22.88
C GLY A 43 6.23 -2.73 24.27
N HIS A 44 7.35 -2.08 24.52
CA HIS A 44 7.63 -1.45 25.81
C HIS A 44 8.00 0.03 25.69
N ASN A 45 8.11 0.56 24.47
CA ASN A 45 8.63 1.90 24.21
C ASN A 45 7.51 2.94 24.16
N PHE A 46 6.72 2.99 25.21
CA PHE A 46 5.60 3.94 25.33
C PHE A 46 5.58 4.52 26.76
N ALA A 47 6.63 5.25 27.11
CA ALA A 47 6.81 5.79 28.46
C ALA A 47 5.59 6.56 28.98
N ALA A 48 4.88 7.28 28.11
CA ALA A 48 3.68 8.01 28.47
C ALA A 48 2.52 7.13 28.96
N LEU A 49 2.57 5.82 28.67
CA LEU A 49 1.57 4.84 29.07
C LEU A 49 2.11 3.81 30.08
N GLY A 50 3.21 4.16 30.75
CA GLY A 50 3.82 3.28 31.75
C GLY A 50 4.87 2.31 31.20
N GLY A 51 5.26 2.45 29.95
CA GLY A 51 6.36 1.70 29.35
C GLY A 51 7.71 2.32 29.66
N VAL A 52 8.72 1.98 28.88
CA VAL A 52 10.07 2.52 29.01
C VAL A 52 10.49 3.21 27.73
N ASP A 53 11.39 4.18 27.85
CA ASP A 53 11.96 4.83 26.68
C ASP A 53 12.83 3.86 25.90
N TRP A 54 12.80 3.98 24.59
CA TRP A 54 13.64 3.17 23.73
C TRP A 54 15.08 3.69 23.72
N ASP A 55 16.02 2.77 23.76
CA ASP A 55 17.44 3.05 23.64
C ASP A 55 18.03 2.27 22.45
N PRO A 56 18.90 2.88 21.64
CA PRO A 56 19.48 2.20 20.47
C PRO A 56 20.16 0.86 20.78
N SER A 57 20.66 0.68 22.00
CA SER A 57 21.27 -0.58 22.41
C SER A 57 20.28 -1.74 22.49
N GLN A 58 18.99 -1.46 22.55
CA GLN A 58 17.93 -2.47 22.53
C GLN A 58 17.70 -3.07 21.15
N SER A 59 18.18 -2.41 20.10
CA SER A 59 17.99 -2.90 18.73
C SER A 59 18.81 -4.16 18.49
N LYS A 60 18.15 -5.20 17.99
CA LYS A 60 18.80 -6.45 17.58
C LYS A 60 19.03 -6.51 16.07
N LEU A 61 18.72 -5.43 15.36
CA LEU A 61 18.91 -5.36 13.91
C LEU A 61 20.37 -5.07 13.57
N GLY A 62 20.90 -5.76 12.57
CA GLY A 62 22.19 -5.44 11.99
C GLY A 62 22.13 -4.16 11.16
N GLU A 63 23.28 -3.60 10.83
CA GLU A 63 23.37 -2.33 10.09
C GLU A 63 22.74 -2.43 8.70
N VAL A 64 22.87 -3.57 8.03
CA VAL A 64 22.26 -3.77 6.71
C VAL A 64 20.73 -3.74 6.82
N ALA A 65 20.17 -4.42 7.83
CA ALA A 65 18.73 -4.44 8.05
C ALA A 65 18.20 -3.04 8.38
N LYS A 66 18.90 -2.27 9.22
CA LYS A 66 18.54 -0.89 9.53
C LYS A 66 18.53 -0.02 8.27
N ALA A 67 19.58 -0.10 7.46
CA ALA A 67 19.68 0.66 6.21
C ALA A 67 18.53 0.31 5.26
N ALA A 68 18.21 -0.96 5.14
CA ALA A 68 17.09 -1.43 4.30
C ALA A 68 15.75 -0.87 4.78
N MET A 69 15.49 -0.87 6.07
CA MET A 69 14.25 -0.35 6.63
C MET A 69 14.14 1.17 6.49
N ILE A 70 15.24 1.90 6.67
CA ILE A 70 15.27 3.35 6.46
C ILE A 70 14.98 3.67 4.99
N THR A 71 15.61 2.96 4.06
CA THR A 71 15.37 3.12 2.62
C THR A 71 13.91 2.86 2.28
N ASN A 72 13.32 1.80 2.84
CA ASN A 72 11.92 1.49 2.63
C ASN A 72 11.01 2.60 3.16
N LEU A 73 11.27 3.11 4.36
CA LEU A 73 10.51 4.22 4.93
C LEU A 73 10.57 5.46 4.05
N LEU A 74 11.75 5.82 3.56
CA LEU A 74 11.91 6.95 2.65
C LEU A 74 11.16 6.76 1.34
N THR A 75 11.07 5.52 0.85
CA THR A 75 10.28 5.18 -0.34
C THR A 75 8.80 5.38 -0.06
N GLU A 76 8.32 4.91 1.07
CA GLU A 76 6.91 5.04 1.45
C GLU A 76 6.49 6.49 1.71
N ASP A 77 7.40 7.35 2.13
CA ASP A 77 7.13 8.79 2.28
C ASP A 77 6.72 9.45 0.95
N ASN A 78 7.00 8.82 -0.18
CA ASN A 78 6.60 9.29 -1.50
C ASN A 78 5.18 8.86 -1.90
N LEU A 79 4.40 8.31 -0.99
CA LEU A 79 3.05 7.80 -1.25
C LEU A 79 2.13 8.83 -1.95
N PRO A 80 2.12 10.13 -1.59
CA PRO A 80 1.30 11.11 -2.31
C PRO A 80 1.63 11.19 -3.80
N SER A 81 2.90 11.06 -4.19
CA SER A 81 3.30 11.03 -5.61
C SER A 81 2.80 9.78 -6.31
N TYR A 82 2.84 8.62 -5.65
CA TYR A 82 2.31 7.38 -6.22
C TYR A 82 0.80 7.49 -6.46
N HIS A 83 0.05 8.00 -5.52
CA HIS A 83 -1.39 8.21 -5.66
C HIS A 83 -1.71 9.16 -6.81
N ARG A 84 -0.95 10.23 -6.96
CA ARG A 84 -1.12 11.16 -8.07
C ARG A 84 -0.90 10.48 -9.43
N GLU A 85 0.18 9.73 -9.57
CA GLU A 85 0.49 9.00 -10.80
C GLU A 85 -0.61 8.00 -11.15
N ILE A 86 -1.12 7.29 -10.18
CA ILE A 86 -2.22 6.34 -10.39
C ILE A 86 -3.49 7.10 -10.82
N ALA A 87 -3.82 8.20 -10.15
CA ALA A 87 -5.00 8.99 -10.49
C ALA A 87 -4.93 9.61 -11.89
N GLU A 88 -3.73 10.02 -12.32
CA GLU A 88 -3.53 10.63 -13.63
C GLU A 88 -3.49 9.61 -14.77
N ASN A 89 -3.04 8.40 -14.52
CA ASN A 89 -2.81 7.38 -15.54
C ASN A 89 -3.93 6.35 -15.66
N PHE A 90 -4.83 6.27 -14.69
CA PHE A 90 -5.98 5.37 -14.72
C PHE A 90 -7.29 6.18 -14.69
N SER A 91 -8.38 5.55 -15.11
CA SER A 91 -9.69 6.19 -15.03
C SER A 91 -10.17 6.30 -13.59
N GLN A 92 -10.91 7.38 -13.29
CA GLN A 92 -11.58 7.55 -12.00
C GLN A 92 -13.02 7.03 -12.02
N ASP A 93 -13.46 6.51 -13.17
CA ASP A 93 -14.81 6.00 -13.37
C ASP A 93 -14.83 4.48 -13.49
N GLY A 94 -16.00 3.89 -13.29
CA GLY A 94 -16.23 2.46 -13.48
C GLY A 94 -15.38 1.57 -12.57
N ALA A 95 -15.00 0.39 -13.08
CA ALA A 95 -14.20 -0.58 -12.33
C ALA A 95 -12.80 -0.05 -12.03
N TRP A 96 -12.20 0.70 -12.93
CA TRP A 96 -10.91 1.34 -12.69
C TRP A 96 -10.98 2.33 -11.53
N GLY A 97 -12.02 3.17 -11.49
CA GLY A 97 -12.21 4.12 -10.41
C GLY A 97 -12.44 3.43 -9.07
N THR A 98 -13.18 2.33 -9.07
CA THR A 98 -13.38 1.52 -7.86
C THR A 98 -12.06 0.94 -7.36
N TRP A 99 -11.24 0.40 -8.26
CA TRP A 99 -9.93 -0.13 -7.91
C TRP A 99 -8.99 0.95 -7.36
N VAL A 100 -8.92 2.10 -8.03
CA VAL A 100 -8.03 3.22 -7.62
C VAL A 100 -8.42 3.76 -6.24
N GLY A 101 -9.70 3.74 -5.90
CA GLY A 101 -10.21 4.22 -4.61
C GLY A 101 -10.10 3.23 -3.45
N ARG A 102 -9.58 2.04 -3.68
CA ARG A 102 -9.35 1.03 -2.65
C ARG A 102 -7.90 1.12 -2.15
#